data_9bf16a68dc7bf8d155ef1cca917dbbfb
#
_entry.id   9bf16a68dc7bf8d155ef1cca917dbbfb
#
_cell.length_a   1.000
_cell.length_b   1.000
_cell.length_c   1.000
_cell.angle_alpha   90.00
_cell.angle_beta   90.00
_cell.angle_gamma   90.00
#
_symmetry.space_group_name_H-M   'P 1'
#
loop_
_entity.id
_entity.type
_entity.pdbx_description
1 polymer ?
#
loop_
_entity_poly.entity_id
_entity_poly.type
_entity_poly.pdbx_seq_one_letter_code
_entity_poly.pdbx_strand_id
1 'polypeptide(L)'
;MNLIRNLFGLIITLTMLPICIETFMYTSKIEFDYNEINDELALYQLRETLLIAYDMHISNNQLNFIYKNKNFKLSLVNNKLIMQPGTQIYLNDINDLSFQTKHGCIYVIYERDNKKYERVISKQEGIYIDNFSDCDVFTDECDCSQE
;
A
#
# COMPACT_ATOMS: atom_id res chain seq x y z
N MET A 1 38.11 -46.78 -11.69
CA MET A 1 36.80 -46.24 -12.11
C MET A 1 36.22 -45.16 -11.15
N ASN A 2 36.72 -45.03 -9.93
CA ASN A 2 36.21 -44.02 -8.96
C ASN A 2 36.79 -42.62 -9.16
N LEU A 3 38.00 -42.50 -9.71
CA LEU A 3 38.70 -41.20 -9.86
C LEU A 3 38.03 -40.29 -10.88
N ILE A 4 37.57 -40.82 -12.00
CA ILE A 4 36.86 -40.10 -13.05
C ILE A 4 35.51 -39.59 -12.50
N ARG A 5 34.80 -40.43 -11.75
CA ARG A 5 33.50 -40.05 -11.14
C ARG A 5 33.65 -38.91 -10.11
N ASN A 6 34.70 -38.97 -9.31
CA ASN A 6 35.00 -37.93 -8.33
C ASN A 6 35.43 -36.63 -9.01
N LEU A 7 36.16 -36.70 -10.14
CA LEU A 7 36.54 -35.54 -10.91
C LEU A 7 35.34 -34.85 -11.54
N PHE A 8 34.39 -35.60 -12.11
CA PHE A 8 33.13 -35.07 -12.62
C PHE A 8 32.30 -34.41 -11.51
N GLY A 9 32.20 -35.04 -10.32
CA GLY A 9 31.52 -34.45 -9.19
C GLY A 9 32.14 -33.12 -8.76
N LEU A 10 33.45 -33.03 -8.74
CA LEU A 10 34.17 -31.80 -8.38
C LEU A 10 33.91 -30.67 -9.41
N ILE A 11 33.92 -30.99 -10.71
CA ILE A 11 33.66 -30.01 -11.76
C ILE A 11 32.21 -29.46 -11.63
N ILE A 12 31.23 -30.35 -11.41
CA ILE A 12 29.82 -29.92 -11.25
C ILE A 12 29.66 -29.04 -10.01
N THR A 13 30.24 -29.39 -8.89
CA THR A 13 30.15 -28.55 -7.68
C THR A 13 30.85 -27.21 -7.85
N LEU A 14 31.98 -27.17 -8.54
CA LEU A 14 32.71 -25.94 -8.80
C LEU A 14 31.95 -24.98 -9.73
N THR A 15 31.19 -25.51 -10.70
CA THR A 15 30.38 -24.70 -11.62
C THR A 15 29.05 -24.26 -11.00
N MET A 16 28.44 -25.06 -10.12
CA MET A 16 27.19 -24.72 -9.46
C MET A 16 27.35 -23.68 -8.34
N LEU A 17 28.51 -23.67 -7.67
CA LEU A 17 28.76 -22.81 -6.53
C LEU A 17 28.65 -21.29 -6.87
N PRO A 18 29.27 -20.77 -7.93
CA PRO A 18 29.12 -19.36 -8.31
C PRO A 18 27.67 -19.00 -8.67
N ILE A 19 26.94 -19.89 -9.36
CA ILE A 19 25.53 -19.66 -9.72
C ILE A 19 24.66 -19.54 -8.46
N CYS A 20 24.89 -20.39 -7.46
CA CYS A 20 24.19 -20.29 -6.18
C CYS A 20 24.51 -19.00 -5.43
N ILE A 21 25.76 -18.54 -5.47
CA ILE A 21 26.17 -17.28 -4.83
C ILE A 21 25.53 -16.09 -5.54
N GLU A 22 25.54 -16.07 -6.88
CA GLU A 22 24.92 -14.99 -7.65
C GLU A 22 23.40 -14.93 -7.40
N THR A 23 22.71 -16.06 -7.42
CA THR A 23 21.27 -16.10 -7.11
C THR A 23 20.98 -15.63 -5.69
N PHE A 24 21.78 -16.02 -4.71
CA PHE A 24 21.64 -15.56 -3.33
C PHE A 24 21.88 -14.05 -3.20
N MET A 25 22.93 -13.53 -3.85
CA MET A 25 23.21 -12.09 -3.90
C MET A 25 22.11 -11.29 -4.59
N TYR A 26 21.47 -11.87 -5.60
CA TYR A 26 20.34 -11.22 -6.29
C TYR A 26 19.09 -11.18 -5.39
N THR A 27 18.81 -12.28 -4.70
CA THR A 27 17.67 -12.37 -3.77
C THR A 27 17.83 -11.47 -2.54
N SER A 28 19.05 -11.31 -2.04
CA SER A 28 19.33 -10.42 -0.90
C SER A 28 19.25 -8.92 -1.23
N LYS A 29 19.24 -8.55 -2.52
CA LYS A 29 19.05 -7.17 -2.97
C LYS A 29 17.57 -6.77 -3.13
N ILE A 30 16.64 -7.74 -3.04
CA ILE A 30 15.22 -7.44 -2.98
C ILE A 30 14.95 -6.94 -1.56
N GLU A 31 15.08 -5.63 -1.36
CA GLU A 31 14.55 -4.98 -0.17
C GLU A 31 13.02 -5.09 -0.26
N PHE A 32 12.47 -6.05 0.44
CA PHE A 32 11.04 -6.08 0.69
C PHE A 32 10.73 -4.88 1.58
N ASP A 33 10.07 -3.88 1.02
CA ASP A 33 9.52 -2.80 1.82
C ASP A 33 8.31 -3.34 2.61
N TYR A 34 8.62 -3.86 3.79
CA TYR A 34 7.61 -4.37 4.73
C TYR A 34 6.58 -3.29 5.09
N ASN A 35 6.95 -2.03 4.99
CA ASN A 35 6.05 -0.92 5.28
C ASN A 35 4.96 -0.83 4.21
N GLU A 36 5.30 -0.98 2.95
CA GLU A 36 4.34 -0.94 1.85
C GLU A 36 3.31 -2.07 1.92
N ILE A 37 3.76 -3.29 2.24
CA ILE A 37 2.85 -4.43 2.42
C ILE A 37 1.93 -4.22 3.61
N ASN A 38 2.46 -3.72 4.73
CA ASN A 38 1.67 -3.43 5.92
C ASN A 38 0.66 -2.30 5.67
N ASP A 39 1.05 -1.29 4.91
CA ASP A 39 0.17 -0.18 4.53
C ASP A 39 -0.99 -0.68 3.65
N GLU A 40 -0.72 -1.49 2.63
CA GLU A 40 -1.77 -2.05 1.78
C GLU A 40 -2.75 -2.92 2.58
N LEU A 41 -2.25 -3.74 3.50
CA LEU A 41 -3.11 -4.55 4.38
C LEU A 41 -3.97 -3.66 5.29
N ALA A 42 -3.38 -2.62 5.86
CA ALA A 42 -4.09 -1.67 6.72
C ALA A 42 -5.14 -0.87 5.93
N LEU A 43 -4.80 -0.42 4.73
CA LEU A 43 -5.74 0.25 3.84
C LEU A 43 -6.85 -0.67 3.35
N TYR A 44 -6.56 -1.96 3.14
CA TYR A 44 -7.59 -2.94 2.85
C TYR A 44 -8.61 -3.05 4.01
N GLN A 45 -8.14 -3.14 5.25
CA GLN A 45 -9.03 -3.14 6.43
C GLN A 45 -9.83 -1.83 6.56
N LEU A 46 -9.23 -0.70 6.20
CA LEU A 46 -9.91 0.58 6.15
C LEU A 46 -11.02 0.58 5.10
N ARG A 47 -10.75 0.08 3.90
CA ARG A 47 -11.74 -0.07 2.82
C ARG A 47 -12.93 -0.93 3.26
N GLU A 48 -12.69 -2.05 3.93
CA GLU A 48 -13.74 -2.91 4.50
C GLU A 48 -14.64 -2.14 5.49
N THR A 49 -14.04 -1.29 6.33
CA THR A 49 -14.79 -0.45 7.26
C THR A 49 -15.61 0.61 6.53
N LEU A 50 -15.03 1.25 5.51
CA LEU A 50 -15.68 2.31 4.75
C LEU A 50 -16.76 1.80 3.79
N LEU A 51 -16.73 0.53 3.37
CA LEU A 51 -17.78 -0.08 2.55
C LEU A 51 -19.16 -0.08 3.22
N ILE A 52 -19.19 -0.16 4.54
CA ILE A 52 -20.44 -0.16 5.33
C ILE A 52 -20.65 1.17 6.08
N ALA A 53 -19.78 2.14 5.84
CA ALA A 53 -19.93 3.49 6.36
C ALA A 53 -20.81 4.33 5.41
N TYR A 54 -21.45 5.34 5.94
CA TYR A 54 -22.28 6.28 5.19
C TYR A 54 -22.05 7.72 5.66
N ASP A 55 -22.60 8.69 4.94
CA ASP A 55 -22.45 10.14 5.20
C ASP A 55 -20.97 10.56 5.28
N MET A 56 -20.22 10.15 4.23
CA MET A 56 -18.79 10.46 4.14
C MET A 56 -18.56 11.87 3.61
N HIS A 57 -17.84 12.69 4.38
CA HIS A 57 -17.47 14.03 3.94
C HIS A 57 -16.07 14.41 4.43
N ILE A 58 -15.37 15.14 3.58
CA ILE A 58 -14.02 15.63 3.85
C ILE A 58 -14.10 17.04 4.41
N SER A 59 -13.48 17.27 5.56
CA SER A 59 -13.34 18.60 6.14
C SER A 59 -12.01 18.72 6.89
N ASN A 60 -11.32 19.85 6.72
CA ASN A 60 -10.05 20.14 7.44
C ASN A 60 -9.02 19.02 7.37
N ASN A 61 -8.75 18.43 6.20
CA ASN A 61 -7.89 17.29 6.01
C ASN A 61 -8.25 16.06 6.87
N GLN A 62 -9.53 15.91 7.17
CA GLN A 62 -10.08 14.76 7.88
C GLN A 62 -11.22 14.18 7.07
N LEU A 63 -11.36 12.87 7.06
CA LEU A 63 -12.51 12.18 6.52
C LEU A 63 -13.45 11.82 7.69
N ASN A 64 -14.66 12.42 7.67
CA ASN A 64 -15.69 12.13 8.65
C ASN A 64 -16.73 11.19 8.01
N PHE A 65 -17.24 10.25 8.78
CA PHE A 65 -18.21 9.26 8.32
C PHE A 65 -18.99 8.66 9.49
N ILE A 66 -20.11 8.05 9.18
CA ILE A 66 -20.92 7.31 10.16
C ILE A 66 -20.73 5.82 9.95
N TYR A 67 -20.34 5.13 10.99
CA TYR A 67 -20.15 3.68 11.02
C TYR A 67 -20.85 3.10 12.25
N LYS A 68 -21.71 2.09 12.07
CA LYS A 68 -22.50 1.48 13.16
C LYS A 68 -23.25 2.53 14.00
N ASN A 69 -23.85 3.52 13.35
CA ASN A 69 -24.61 4.62 13.96
C ASN A 69 -23.77 5.50 14.93
N LYS A 70 -22.47 5.56 14.73
CA LYS A 70 -21.56 6.44 15.46
C LYS A 70 -20.72 7.25 14.50
N ASN A 71 -20.44 8.49 14.87
CA ASN A 71 -19.58 9.37 14.10
C ASN A 71 -18.12 8.98 14.31
N PHE A 72 -17.42 8.76 13.22
CA PHE A 72 -15.99 8.49 13.19
C PHE A 72 -15.28 9.52 12.33
N LYS A 73 -14.00 9.70 12.58
CA LYS A 73 -13.13 10.51 11.74
C LYS A 73 -11.77 9.85 11.58
N LEU A 74 -11.22 9.98 10.38
CA LEU A 74 -9.83 9.66 10.08
C LEU A 74 -9.02 10.94 10.05
N SER A 75 -7.93 10.96 10.77
CA SER A 75 -7.07 12.15 10.87
C SER A 75 -5.62 11.76 11.14
N LEU A 76 -4.72 12.68 10.81
CA LEU A 76 -3.31 12.58 11.16
C LEU A 76 -3.13 12.99 12.63
N VAL A 77 -2.59 12.08 13.43
CA VAL A 77 -2.24 12.35 14.83
C VAL A 77 -0.89 11.71 15.13
N ASN A 78 0.09 12.50 15.55
CA ASN A 78 1.44 12.00 15.87
C ASN A 78 2.05 11.14 14.75
N ASN A 79 2.03 11.63 13.52
CA ASN A 79 2.55 10.95 12.33
C ASN A 79 1.87 9.61 12.03
N LYS A 80 0.61 9.46 12.43
CA LYS A 80 -0.18 8.23 12.23
C LYS A 80 -1.55 8.56 11.69
N LEU A 81 -2.05 7.76 10.74
CA LEU A 81 -3.44 7.77 10.34
C LEU A 81 -4.26 7.01 11.36
N ILE A 82 -5.12 7.71 12.07
CA ILE A 82 -5.91 7.15 13.18
C ILE A 82 -7.39 7.36 12.95
N MET A 83 -8.19 6.34 13.26
CA MET A 83 -9.64 6.41 13.34
C MET A 83 -10.08 6.75 14.76
N GLN A 84 -10.89 7.78 14.90
CA GLN A 84 -11.48 8.25 16.17
C GLN A 84 -13.01 8.26 16.10
N PRO A 85 -13.76 7.98 17.20
CA PRO A 85 -13.30 7.66 18.54
C PRO A 85 -12.65 6.28 18.62
N GLY A 86 -11.66 6.15 19.49
CA GLY A 86 -10.79 4.99 19.57
C GLY A 86 -9.37 5.33 19.14
N THR A 87 -8.52 4.31 19.03
CA THR A 87 -7.12 4.46 18.64
C THR A 87 -6.71 3.42 17.62
N GLN A 88 -7.59 3.14 16.65
CA GLN A 88 -7.22 2.24 15.57
C GLN A 88 -6.28 2.97 14.62
N ILE A 89 -5.07 2.48 14.52
CA ILE A 89 -4.01 3.02 13.69
C ILE A 89 -4.01 2.22 12.38
N TYR A 90 -4.01 2.93 11.25
CA TYR A 90 -3.92 2.32 9.91
C TYR A 90 -2.51 2.51 9.31
N LEU A 91 -1.98 3.73 9.35
CA LEU A 91 -0.65 4.02 8.81
C LEU A 91 0.23 4.62 9.89
N ASN A 92 1.52 4.30 9.85
CA ASN A 92 2.54 4.84 10.75
C ASN A 92 3.57 5.65 9.96
N ASP A 93 4.28 6.53 10.67
CA ASP A 93 5.43 7.29 10.17
C ASP A 93 5.13 8.10 8.91
N ILE A 94 3.93 8.71 8.84
CA ILE A 94 3.52 9.60 7.75
C ILE A 94 3.74 11.07 8.15
N ASN A 95 4.33 11.84 7.23
CA ASN A 95 4.66 13.24 7.46
C ASN A 95 3.48 14.17 7.16
N ASP A 96 2.74 13.87 6.11
CA ASP A 96 1.56 14.64 5.69
C ASP A 96 0.41 13.72 5.28
N LEU A 97 -0.82 14.23 5.39
CA LEU A 97 -2.03 13.50 5.07
C LEU A 97 -3.06 14.45 4.46
N SER A 98 -3.65 14.05 3.36
CA SER A 98 -4.81 14.73 2.80
C SER A 98 -5.80 13.73 2.22
N PHE A 99 -7.06 14.14 2.13
CA PHE A 99 -8.11 13.39 1.47
C PHE A 99 -8.64 14.20 0.29
N GLN A 100 -8.89 13.53 -0.82
CA GLN A 100 -9.46 14.17 -2.02
C GLN A 100 -10.54 13.27 -2.61
N THR A 101 -11.54 13.93 -3.19
CA THR A 101 -12.56 13.25 -4.00
C THR A 101 -12.27 13.50 -5.48
N LYS A 102 -12.06 12.42 -6.23
CA LYS A 102 -11.86 12.44 -7.68
C LYS A 102 -12.73 11.37 -8.31
N HIS A 103 -13.49 11.74 -9.35
CA HIS A 103 -14.34 10.80 -10.11
C HIS A 103 -15.28 9.94 -9.24
N GLY A 104 -15.79 10.52 -8.14
CA GLY A 104 -16.65 9.79 -7.21
C GLY A 104 -15.94 8.79 -6.29
N CYS A 105 -14.62 8.77 -6.30
CA CYS A 105 -13.82 7.98 -5.37
C CYS A 105 -13.13 8.89 -4.36
N ILE A 106 -12.97 8.40 -3.15
CA ILE A 106 -12.23 9.07 -2.08
C ILE A 106 -10.82 8.48 -2.04
N TYR A 107 -9.86 9.35 -2.17
CA TYR A 107 -8.44 9.04 -2.12
C TYR A 107 -7.85 9.51 -0.80
N VAL A 108 -6.99 8.69 -0.22
CA VAL A 108 -6.05 9.09 0.81
C VAL A 108 -4.70 9.37 0.14
N ILE A 109 -4.15 10.52 0.44
CA ILE A 109 -2.84 10.95 -0.06
C ILE A 109 -1.97 11.18 1.16
N TYR A 110 -0.86 10.47 1.25
CA TYR A 110 0.06 10.60 2.38
C TYR A 110 1.51 10.64 1.90
N GLU A 111 2.35 11.24 2.71
CA GLU A 111 3.78 11.35 2.46
C GLU A 111 4.57 10.61 3.52
N ARG A 112 5.53 9.79 3.09
CA ARG A 112 6.51 9.11 3.93
C ARG A 112 7.87 9.13 3.25
N ASP A 113 8.94 9.43 3.97
CA ASP A 113 10.30 9.44 3.46
C ASP A 113 10.48 10.25 2.16
N ASN A 114 9.81 11.41 2.06
CA ASN A 114 9.76 12.27 0.87
C ASN A 114 9.13 11.62 -0.38
N LYS A 115 8.45 10.49 -0.21
CA LYS A 115 7.64 9.87 -1.26
C LYS A 115 6.17 10.12 -0.98
N LYS A 116 5.43 10.44 -2.03
CA LYS A 116 3.99 10.67 -1.98
C LYS A 116 3.26 9.43 -2.49
N TYR A 117 2.30 8.99 -1.70
CA TYR A 117 1.45 7.84 -2.01
C TYR A 117 0.01 8.32 -2.16
N GLU A 118 -0.67 7.85 -3.21
CA GLU A 118 -2.09 8.10 -3.44
C GLU A 118 -2.81 6.76 -3.56
N ARG A 119 -3.83 6.53 -2.73
CA ARG A 119 -4.57 5.26 -2.70
C ARG A 119 -6.07 5.52 -2.57
N VAL A 120 -6.86 4.78 -3.33
CA VAL A 120 -8.33 4.79 -3.21
C VAL A 120 -8.74 4.07 -1.94
N ILE A 121 -9.59 4.69 -1.15
CA ILE A 121 -10.09 4.11 0.10
C ILE A 121 -11.60 3.86 0.09
N SER A 122 -12.38 4.60 -0.66
CA SER A 122 -13.83 4.43 -0.74
C SER A 122 -14.41 5.07 -1.99
N LYS A 123 -15.69 4.79 -2.27
CA LYS A 123 -16.52 5.53 -3.20
C LYS A 123 -17.38 6.54 -2.43
N GLN A 124 -17.63 7.70 -3.03
CA GLN A 124 -18.57 8.65 -2.46
C GLN A 124 -20.01 8.15 -2.71
N GLU A 125 -20.84 8.14 -1.67
CA GLU A 125 -22.25 7.76 -1.82
C GLU A 125 -22.97 8.70 -2.80
N GLY A 126 -23.80 8.11 -3.67
CA GLY A 126 -24.66 8.85 -4.61
C GLY A 126 -24.19 8.89 -6.06
N ILE A 127 -23.00 8.39 -6.37
CA ILE A 127 -22.56 8.20 -7.74
C ILE A 127 -22.69 6.73 -8.10
N TYR A 128 -23.76 6.40 -8.86
CA TYR A 128 -23.93 5.10 -9.50
C TYR A 128 -22.89 5.02 -10.63
N ILE A 129 -21.75 4.44 -10.35
CA ILE A 129 -20.79 4.09 -11.39
C ILE A 129 -21.07 2.63 -11.74
N ASP A 130 -21.63 2.42 -12.93
CA ASP A 130 -22.03 1.09 -13.42
C ASP A 130 -20.85 0.12 -13.60
N ASN A 131 -19.60 0.58 -13.46
CA ASN A 131 -18.42 -0.27 -13.59
C ASN A 131 -17.39 0.02 -12.51
N PHE A 132 -17.02 -1.01 -11.80
CA PHE A 132 -15.92 -1.04 -10.80
C PHE A 132 -14.54 -0.80 -11.44
N SER A 133 -14.47 -0.76 -12.77
CA SER A 133 -13.27 -0.56 -13.57
C SER A 133 -12.83 0.89 -13.72
N ASP A 134 -13.67 1.86 -13.32
CA ASP A 134 -13.35 3.29 -13.50
C ASP A 134 -12.62 3.93 -12.31
N CYS A 135 -12.50 3.22 -11.20
CA CYS A 135 -11.51 3.56 -10.18
C CYS A 135 -10.29 2.70 -10.48
N ASP A 136 -9.36 3.21 -11.28
CA ASP A 136 -8.12 2.51 -11.60
C ASP A 136 -7.41 2.07 -10.32
N VAL A 137 -7.71 0.84 -9.93
CA VAL A 137 -6.97 0.07 -8.96
C VAL A 137 -5.83 -0.52 -9.76
N PHE A 138 -4.63 -0.04 -9.54
CA PHE A 138 -3.37 -0.46 -10.15
C PHE A 138 -3.05 0.10 -11.54
N THR A 139 -2.46 1.27 -11.60
CA THR A 139 -1.32 1.52 -12.46
C THR A 139 -0.25 2.24 -11.64
N ASP A 140 0.75 1.47 -11.21
CA ASP A 140 2.07 1.96 -10.83
C ASP A 140 2.77 2.44 -12.11
N GLU A 141 2.46 3.65 -12.57
CA GLU A 141 3.29 4.38 -13.52
C GLU A 141 3.05 5.88 -13.31
N CYS A 142 3.81 6.43 -12.36
CA CYS A 142 4.14 7.84 -12.39
C CYS A 142 5.19 8.03 -13.47
N ASP A 143 4.76 8.19 -14.72
CA ASP A 143 5.59 8.74 -15.78
C ASP A 143 5.80 10.22 -15.48
N CYS A 144 6.90 10.53 -14.80
CA CYS A 144 7.44 11.88 -14.66
C CYS A 144 8.30 12.18 -15.88
N SER A 145 7.67 12.44 -17.04
CA SER A 145 8.38 13.07 -18.17
C SER A 145 7.43 14.01 -18.92
N GLN A 146 7.89 15.29 -18.92
CA GLN A 146 7.54 16.44 -19.78
C GLN A 146 6.74 17.53 -19.03
N GLU A 147 7.20 18.70 -18.90
CA GLU A 147 8.12 19.68 -19.52
C GLU A 147 8.47 20.75 -18.48
#